data_035d5be659494fb4a883509d0938a355
#
_entry.id   035d5be659494fb4a883509d0938a355
#
_cell.length_a   1.000
_cell.length_b   1.000
_cell.length_c   1.000
_cell.angle_alpha   90.00
_cell.angle_beta   90.00
_cell.angle_gamma   90.00
#
_symmetry.space_group_name_H-M   'P 1'
#
loop_
_entity.id
_entity.type
_entity.pdbx_description
1 polymer ?
#
loop_
_entity_poly.entity_id
_entity_poly.type
_entity_poly.pdbx_seq_one_letter_code
_entity_poly.pdbx_strand_id
1 'polypeptide(L)'
;MKRILFSLSLLILSITSCKKDDSEAPVISPVIGLWEITQTATTHELGHYGPYDPPVREIDSRQTVIIDHQNEFSTLDVSSSSLIWTDVDSLPKTYNWAYENMLFTLTDSDTTLEYHVRELTSQTFVFFIKDFRTYNDSTDFVAYEEFEYVYHLEKVNN
;
A
#
# COMPACT_ATOMS: atom_id res chain seq x y z
N MET A 1 -3.23 -77.67 -38.39
CA MET A 1 -3.82 -76.32 -38.25
C MET A 1 -3.73 -75.90 -36.78
N LYS A 2 -2.77 -75.08 -36.48
CA LYS A 2 -2.53 -74.62 -35.11
C LYS A 2 -3.26 -73.23 -34.89
N ARG A 3 -4.22 -73.20 -34.00
CA ARG A 3 -4.88 -71.97 -33.62
C ARG A 3 -4.04 -71.30 -32.51
N ILE A 4 -3.47 -70.15 -32.84
CA ILE A 4 -2.76 -69.31 -31.90
C ILE A 4 -3.80 -68.37 -31.22
N LEU A 5 -4.07 -68.63 -29.95
CA LEU A 5 -4.86 -67.72 -29.10
C LEU A 5 -3.97 -66.56 -28.65
N PHE A 6 -4.21 -65.40 -29.21
CA PHE A 6 -3.61 -64.13 -28.72
C PHE A 6 -4.35 -63.71 -27.47
N SER A 7 -3.73 -63.91 -26.34
CA SER A 7 -4.18 -63.37 -25.07
C SER A 7 -3.77 -61.86 -24.99
N LEU A 8 -4.76 -61.00 -25.23
CA LEU A 8 -4.55 -59.58 -25.11
C LEU A 8 -4.69 -59.18 -23.62
N SER A 9 -3.56 -59.14 -22.91
CA SER A 9 -3.50 -58.61 -21.54
C SER A 9 -3.69 -57.09 -21.58
N LEU A 10 -4.90 -56.67 -21.27
CA LEU A 10 -5.22 -55.23 -21.09
C LEU A 10 -4.57 -54.77 -19.79
N LEU A 11 -3.39 -54.16 -19.92
CA LEU A 11 -2.70 -53.52 -18.82
C LEU A 11 -3.42 -52.18 -18.51
N ILE A 12 -4.33 -52.22 -17.56
CA ILE A 12 -4.96 -50.99 -17.03
C ILE A 12 -3.91 -50.28 -16.21
N LEU A 13 -3.25 -49.30 -16.81
CA LEU A 13 -2.47 -48.29 -16.08
C LEU A 13 -3.48 -47.40 -15.31
N SER A 14 -3.72 -47.75 -14.07
CA SER A 14 -4.33 -46.83 -13.11
C SER A 14 -3.36 -45.67 -12.88
N ILE A 15 -3.56 -44.61 -13.66
CA ILE A 15 -2.96 -43.32 -13.36
C ILE A 15 -3.65 -42.82 -12.09
N THR A 16 -3.08 -43.13 -10.93
CA THR A 16 -3.37 -42.40 -9.70
C THR A 16 -2.87 -41.01 -9.94
N SER A 17 -3.78 -40.15 -10.45
CA SER A 17 -3.61 -38.70 -10.38
C SER A 17 -3.50 -38.36 -8.90
N CYS A 18 -2.27 -38.23 -8.39
CA CYS A 18 -2.01 -37.48 -7.21
C CYS A 18 -2.53 -36.05 -7.50
N LYS A 19 -3.75 -35.77 -7.05
CA LYS A 19 -4.11 -34.38 -6.76
C LYS A 19 -3.13 -33.95 -5.69
N LYS A 20 -2.07 -33.28 -6.12
CA LYS A 20 -1.30 -32.43 -5.26
C LYS A 20 -2.32 -31.40 -4.77
N ASP A 21 -2.82 -31.62 -3.54
CA ASP A 21 -3.48 -30.54 -2.82
C ASP A 21 -2.38 -29.50 -2.61
N ASP A 22 -2.21 -28.65 -3.62
CA ASP A 22 -1.53 -27.37 -3.46
C ASP A 22 -2.50 -26.52 -2.61
N SER A 23 -2.60 -26.88 -1.33
CA SER A 23 -3.03 -25.93 -0.33
C SER A 23 -1.91 -24.89 -0.31
N GLU A 24 -2.01 -23.90 -1.20
CA GLU A 24 -1.19 -22.72 -1.08
C GLU A 24 -1.36 -22.25 0.36
N ALA A 25 -0.24 -22.20 1.09
CA ALA A 25 -0.25 -21.63 2.42
C ALA A 25 -0.92 -20.25 2.31
N PRO A 26 -1.84 -19.90 3.21
CA PRO A 26 -2.52 -18.63 3.11
C PRO A 26 -1.49 -17.52 2.96
N VAL A 27 -1.57 -16.80 1.85
CA VAL A 27 -0.68 -15.67 1.59
C VAL A 27 -1.02 -14.61 2.63
N ILE A 28 -0.24 -14.59 3.71
CA ILE A 28 -0.39 -13.57 4.75
C ILE A 28 0.04 -12.26 4.11
N SER A 29 -0.87 -11.29 4.06
CA SER A 29 -0.53 -9.97 3.55
C SER A 29 0.67 -9.40 4.32
N PRO A 30 1.70 -8.91 3.63
CA PRO A 30 2.89 -8.34 4.27
C PRO A 30 2.56 -7.14 5.16
N VAL A 31 1.40 -6.51 4.98
CA VAL A 31 0.94 -5.38 5.79
C VAL A 31 0.54 -5.81 7.21
N ILE A 32 0.13 -7.08 7.42
CA ILE A 32 -0.33 -7.56 8.73
C ILE A 32 0.80 -7.51 9.76
N GLY A 33 0.50 -6.90 10.91
CA GLY A 33 1.39 -6.79 12.06
C GLY A 33 1.24 -5.48 12.80
N LEU A 34 2.04 -5.33 13.85
CA LEU A 34 2.16 -4.08 14.59
C LEU A 34 3.31 -3.26 14.00
N TRP A 35 3.02 -2.03 13.63
CA TRP A 35 3.95 -1.08 13.03
C TRP A 35 4.05 0.17 13.88
N GLU A 36 5.24 0.67 14.09
CA GLU A 36 5.52 1.94 14.76
C GLU A 36 5.86 2.99 13.71
N ILE A 37 5.24 4.17 13.80
CA ILE A 37 5.59 5.32 12.94
C ILE A 37 6.86 5.92 13.50
N THR A 38 7.96 5.75 12.79
CA THR A 38 9.27 6.24 13.22
C THR A 38 9.56 7.63 12.71
N GLN A 39 8.97 8.01 11.57
CA GLN A 39 9.18 9.31 10.95
C GLN A 39 7.98 9.71 10.10
N THR A 40 7.67 11.00 10.10
CA THR A 40 6.79 11.61 9.09
C THR A 40 7.53 12.71 8.36
N ALA A 41 7.25 12.85 7.06
CA ALA A 41 7.76 13.94 6.25
C ALA A 41 6.60 14.64 5.54
N THR A 42 6.54 15.95 5.64
CA THR A 42 5.58 16.79 4.91
C THR A 42 6.33 17.63 3.91
N THR A 43 6.04 17.44 2.63
CA THR A 43 6.56 18.31 1.57
C THR A 43 5.44 19.22 1.10
N HIS A 44 5.68 20.51 1.13
CA HIS A 44 4.82 21.53 0.57
C HIS A 44 5.48 22.12 -0.68
N GLU A 45 4.78 22.05 -1.79
CA GLU A 45 5.24 22.56 -3.07
C GLU A 45 4.23 23.56 -3.63
N LEU A 46 4.72 24.72 -4.02
CA LEU A 46 3.99 25.75 -4.74
C LEU A 46 4.56 25.88 -6.13
N GLY A 47 3.71 26.10 -7.12
CA GLY A 47 4.14 26.32 -8.47
C GLY A 47 3.00 26.77 -9.39
N HIS A 48 3.29 26.79 -10.65
CA HIS A 48 2.32 27.15 -11.67
C HIS A 48 2.51 26.28 -12.94
N TYR A 49 1.50 26.29 -13.79
CA TYR A 49 1.59 25.68 -15.11
C TYR A 49 2.02 26.77 -16.11
N GLY A 50 3.16 26.55 -16.74
CA GLY A 50 3.68 27.45 -17.79
C GLY A 50 2.79 27.47 -19.03
N PRO A 51 2.96 28.49 -19.90
CA PRO A 51 2.09 28.76 -21.05
C PRO A 51 2.32 27.81 -22.25
N TYR A 52 2.85 26.63 -21.99
CA TYR A 52 3.14 25.62 -23.00
C TYR A 52 1.91 24.77 -23.35
N ASP A 53 1.90 24.15 -24.50
CA ASP A 53 0.89 23.16 -24.91
C ASP A 53 1.60 21.82 -25.24
N PRO A 54 1.47 20.76 -24.44
CA PRO A 54 0.71 20.72 -23.17
C PRO A 54 1.38 21.58 -22.06
N PRO A 55 0.59 22.04 -21.05
CA PRO A 55 1.12 22.85 -19.96
C PRO A 55 2.22 22.11 -19.17
N VAL A 56 3.32 22.79 -18.92
CA VAL A 56 4.44 22.25 -18.14
C VAL A 56 4.36 22.79 -16.72
N ARG A 57 4.51 21.88 -15.75
CA ARG A 57 4.53 22.21 -14.33
C ARG A 57 5.88 22.85 -13.97
N GLU A 58 5.83 24.05 -13.43
CA GLU A 58 6.99 24.80 -12.94
C GLU A 58 6.88 24.97 -11.42
N ILE A 59 7.98 24.68 -10.72
CA ILE A 59 8.02 24.73 -9.25
C ILE A 59 8.60 26.07 -8.82
N ASP A 60 7.83 26.85 -8.08
CA ASP A 60 8.26 28.14 -7.53
C ASP A 60 8.96 27.96 -6.18
N SER A 61 8.44 27.07 -5.34
CA SER A 61 9.05 26.75 -4.06
C SER A 61 8.72 25.33 -3.61
N ARG A 62 9.66 24.72 -2.87
CA ARG A 62 9.48 23.41 -2.24
C ARG A 62 10.11 23.45 -0.86
N GLN A 63 9.36 23.08 0.14
CA GLN A 63 9.82 22.93 1.52
C GLN A 63 9.47 21.56 2.04
N THR A 64 10.42 20.87 2.66
CA THR A 64 10.18 19.59 3.34
C THR A 64 10.48 19.74 4.83
N VAL A 65 9.54 19.32 5.65
CA VAL A 65 9.69 19.22 7.11
C VAL A 65 9.66 17.74 7.46
N ILE A 66 10.68 17.30 8.20
CA ILE A 66 10.78 15.93 8.68
C ILE A 66 10.62 15.95 10.19
N ILE A 67 9.75 15.09 10.72
CA ILE A 67 9.52 14.90 12.14
C ILE A 67 9.93 13.48 12.48
N ASP A 68 10.85 13.34 13.41
CA ASP A 68 11.34 12.07 13.94
C ASP A 68 10.55 11.73 15.22
N HIS A 69 9.90 10.56 15.23
CA HIS A 69 9.00 10.13 16.29
C HIS A 69 9.65 9.12 17.27
N GLN A 70 10.98 9.11 17.40
CA GLN A 70 11.73 8.12 18.20
C GLN A 70 11.27 7.94 19.66
N ASN A 71 10.38 8.80 20.19
CA ASN A 71 9.83 8.68 21.54
C ASN A 71 8.31 8.89 21.58
N GLU A 72 7.66 8.88 20.44
CA GLU A 72 6.22 9.08 20.29
C GLU A 72 5.61 7.78 19.77
N PHE A 73 4.67 7.20 20.52
CA PHE A 73 4.10 5.88 20.20
C PHE A 73 2.91 6.01 19.27
N SER A 74 3.12 6.47 18.05
CA SER A 74 2.11 6.36 17.00
C SER A 74 2.24 4.98 16.33
N THR A 75 1.16 4.20 16.33
CA THR A 75 1.19 2.83 15.85
C THR A 75 0.06 2.50 14.90
N LEU A 76 0.33 1.54 13.98
CA LEU A 76 -0.68 0.84 13.20
C LEU A 76 -0.69 -0.64 13.61
N ASP A 77 -1.77 -1.08 14.22
CA ASP A 77 -2.01 -2.50 14.48
C ASP A 77 -2.92 -3.07 13.40
N VAL A 78 -2.34 -3.84 12.49
CA VAL A 78 -3.00 -4.38 11.30
C VAL A 78 -3.29 -5.85 11.50
N SER A 79 -4.56 -6.20 11.70
CA SER A 79 -5.06 -7.58 11.71
C SER A 79 -5.57 -8.00 10.32
N SER A 80 -6.01 -9.23 10.18
CA SER A 80 -6.62 -9.73 8.93
C SER A 80 -7.95 -9.07 8.56
N SER A 81 -8.62 -8.42 9.51
CA SER A 81 -9.98 -7.87 9.32
C SER A 81 -10.08 -6.37 9.59
N SER A 82 -9.16 -5.81 10.35
CA SER A 82 -9.22 -4.40 10.76
C SER A 82 -7.83 -3.84 10.99
N LEU A 83 -7.75 -2.51 10.98
CA LEU A 83 -6.57 -1.75 11.34
C LEU A 83 -6.95 -0.79 12.47
N ILE A 84 -6.10 -0.70 13.48
CA ILE A 84 -6.21 0.32 14.53
C ILE A 84 -5.04 1.28 14.39
N TRP A 85 -5.34 2.53 14.10
CA TRP A 85 -4.36 3.61 14.07
C TRP A 85 -4.42 4.36 15.40
N THR A 86 -3.32 4.35 16.12
CA THR A 86 -3.15 5.12 17.36
C THR A 86 -2.13 6.22 17.12
N ASP A 87 -2.51 7.45 17.35
CA ASP A 87 -1.63 8.61 17.29
C ASP A 87 -1.45 9.18 18.71
N VAL A 88 -0.30 9.83 18.97
CA VAL A 88 0.15 10.25 20.33
C VAL A 88 -0.92 11.01 21.08
N ASP A 89 -1.58 11.95 20.42
CA ASP A 89 -2.54 12.89 21.03
C ASP A 89 -4.00 12.57 20.68
N SER A 90 -4.28 11.40 20.11
CA SER A 90 -5.59 11.05 19.57
C SER A 90 -6.13 9.74 20.15
N LEU A 91 -7.45 9.63 20.19
CA LEU A 91 -8.09 8.35 20.47
C LEU A 91 -7.83 7.39 19.30
N PRO A 92 -7.58 6.08 19.60
CA PRO A 92 -7.41 5.08 18.56
C PRO A 92 -8.60 5.07 17.58
N LYS A 93 -8.30 5.05 16.29
CA LYS A 93 -9.31 4.93 15.23
C LYS A 93 -9.23 3.56 14.59
N THR A 94 -10.38 2.96 14.36
CA THR A 94 -10.48 1.65 13.70
C THR A 94 -10.96 1.83 12.27
N TYR A 95 -10.26 1.17 11.34
CA TYR A 95 -10.57 1.17 9.91
C TYR A 95 -10.72 -0.26 9.39
N ASN A 96 -11.54 -0.43 8.36
CA ASN A 96 -11.38 -1.51 7.42
C ASN A 96 -10.22 -1.15 6.48
N TRP A 97 -9.46 -2.11 6.03
CA TRP A 97 -8.33 -1.85 5.17
C TRP A 97 -8.27 -2.81 3.98
N ALA A 98 -7.65 -2.34 2.91
CA ALA A 98 -7.28 -3.15 1.75
C ALA A 98 -5.88 -2.75 1.27
N TYR A 99 -5.15 -3.71 0.69
CA TYR A 99 -3.87 -3.46 0.05
C TYR A 99 -3.82 -4.19 -1.27
N GLU A 100 -3.75 -3.44 -2.35
CA GLU A 100 -3.69 -3.98 -3.71
C GLU A 100 -2.92 -3.01 -4.61
N ASN A 101 -2.04 -3.55 -5.48
CA ASN A 101 -1.32 -2.76 -6.49
C ASN A 101 -0.59 -1.52 -5.93
N MET A 102 0.08 -1.65 -4.79
CA MET A 102 0.77 -0.56 -4.09
C MET A 102 -0.18 0.56 -3.63
N LEU A 103 -1.47 0.29 -3.52
CA LEU A 103 -2.45 1.17 -2.92
C LEU A 103 -2.91 0.58 -1.58
N PHE A 104 -2.81 1.37 -0.53
CA PHE A 104 -3.27 1.04 0.81
C PHE A 104 -4.46 1.90 1.15
N THR A 105 -5.63 1.28 1.25
CA THR A 105 -6.90 1.96 1.46
C THR A 105 -7.39 1.74 2.88
N LEU A 106 -7.77 2.81 3.56
CA LEU A 106 -8.38 2.80 4.89
C LEU A 106 -9.80 3.35 4.78
N THR A 107 -10.78 2.62 5.30
CA THR A 107 -12.19 3.01 5.25
C THR A 107 -12.81 2.94 6.64
N ASP A 108 -13.43 4.01 7.07
CA ASP A 108 -14.34 4.05 8.23
C ASP A 108 -15.78 4.30 7.78
N SER A 109 -16.68 4.70 8.70
CA SER A 109 -18.09 4.97 8.39
C SER A 109 -18.31 6.11 7.40
N ASP A 110 -17.41 7.08 7.35
CA ASP A 110 -17.63 8.39 6.72
C ASP A 110 -16.55 8.75 5.71
N THR A 111 -15.39 8.08 5.76
CA THR A 111 -14.21 8.47 5.00
C THR A 111 -13.50 7.27 4.39
N THR A 112 -12.98 7.45 3.19
CA THR A 112 -12.01 6.54 2.57
C THR A 112 -10.73 7.32 2.30
N LEU A 113 -9.61 6.82 2.83
CA LEU A 113 -8.28 7.38 2.62
C LEU A 113 -7.48 6.41 1.75
N GLU A 114 -6.83 6.94 0.73
CA GLU A 114 -6.01 6.16 -0.20
C GLU A 114 -4.56 6.62 -0.10
N TYR A 115 -3.70 5.70 0.32
CA TYR A 115 -2.27 5.91 0.44
C TYR A 115 -1.52 5.12 -0.62
N HIS A 116 -0.61 5.77 -1.33
CA HIS A 116 0.30 5.09 -2.22
C HIS A 116 1.48 4.51 -1.43
N VAL A 117 1.78 3.24 -1.66
CA VAL A 117 2.88 2.56 -0.98
C VAL A 117 4.15 2.74 -1.81
N ARG A 118 5.23 3.23 -1.17
CA ARG A 118 6.57 3.35 -1.77
C ARG A 118 7.42 2.12 -1.52
N GLU A 119 7.32 1.59 -0.30
CA GLU A 119 8.11 0.45 0.14
C GLU A 119 7.29 -0.39 1.11
N LEU A 120 7.34 -1.70 0.94
CA LEU A 120 6.79 -2.67 1.87
C LEU A 120 7.68 -3.90 1.90
N THR A 121 8.36 -4.08 3.02
CA THR A 121 9.19 -5.25 3.32
C THR A 121 8.66 -5.98 4.55
N SER A 122 9.38 -6.97 5.05
CA SER A 122 9.06 -7.62 6.32
C SER A 122 9.28 -6.73 7.54
N GLN A 123 10.02 -5.62 7.41
CA GLN A 123 10.43 -4.75 8.51
C GLN A 123 10.08 -3.28 8.29
N THR A 124 9.87 -2.86 7.06
CA THR A 124 9.66 -1.45 6.70
C THR A 124 8.36 -1.30 5.91
N PHE A 125 7.58 -0.28 6.24
CA PHE A 125 6.39 0.11 5.52
C PHE A 125 6.41 1.62 5.30
N VAL A 126 6.52 2.05 4.04
CA VAL A 126 6.52 3.48 3.67
C VAL A 126 5.36 3.75 2.74
N PHE A 127 4.50 4.65 3.14
CA PHE A 127 3.37 5.09 2.32
C PHE A 127 3.18 6.60 2.39
N PHE A 128 2.43 7.14 1.43
CA PHE A 128 2.18 8.58 1.34
C PHE A 128 0.80 8.88 0.78
N ILE A 129 0.31 10.07 1.11
CA ILE A 129 -0.89 10.68 0.52
C ILE A 129 -0.53 12.07 0.01
N LYS A 130 -1.20 12.48 -1.07
CA LYS A 130 -1.06 13.82 -1.63
C LYS A 130 -2.39 14.57 -1.57
N ASP A 131 -2.33 15.81 -1.16
CA ASP A 131 -3.39 16.80 -1.33
C ASP A 131 -2.93 17.81 -2.39
N PHE A 132 -3.71 17.93 -3.45
CA PHE A 132 -3.37 18.76 -4.59
C PHE A 132 -4.50 19.74 -4.88
N ARG A 133 -4.15 21.02 -4.96
CA ARG A 133 -5.10 22.11 -5.22
C ARG A 133 -4.61 22.95 -6.37
N THR A 134 -5.54 23.40 -7.20
CA THR A 134 -5.28 24.39 -8.24
C THR A 134 -6.14 25.62 -8.01
N TYR A 135 -5.61 26.79 -8.33
CA TYR A 135 -6.32 28.04 -8.29
C TYR A 135 -5.88 28.94 -9.45
N ASN A 136 -6.82 29.71 -9.97
CA ASN A 136 -6.48 30.71 -10.98
C ASN A 136 -5.86 31.91 -10.31
N ASP A 137 -4.63 32.22 -10.63
CA ASP A 137 -4.03 33.51 -10.30
C ASP A 137 -4.58 34.59 -11.25
N SER A 138 -4.49 35.86 -10.84
CA SER A 138 -4.89 37.02 -11.63
C SER A 138 -4.07 37.21 -12.92
N THR A 139 -3.03 36.45 -13.10
CA THR A 139 -2.21 36.28 -14.31
C THR A 139 -2.69 35.04 -15.04
N ASP A 140 -2.68 34.98 -16.34
CA ASP A 140 -3.15 33.86 -17.21
C ASP A 140 -2.56 32.48 -16.89
N PHE A 141 -2.02 32.28 -15.67
CA PHE A 141 -1.41 31.04 -15.19
C PHE A 141 -2.33 30.35 -14.18
N VAL A 142 -2.35 29.03 -14.25
CA VAL A 142 -2.97 28.19 -13.22
C VAL A 142 -1.90 27.86 -12.17
N ALA A 143 -2.03 28.46 -10.99
CA ALA A 143 -1.19 28.12 -9.87
C ALA A 143 -1.64 26.81 -9.21
N TYR A 144 -0.71 26.11 -8.57
CA TYR A 144 -1.01 24.90 -7.82
C TYR A 144 -0.30 24.89 -6.47
N GLU A 145 -0.88 24.15 -5.56
CA GLU A 145 -0.34 23.81 -4.26
C GLU A 145 -0.44 22.31 -4.05
N GLU A 146 0.66 21.66 -3.70
CA GLU A 146 0.69 20.23 -3.39
C GLU A 146 1.29 20.01 -2.01
N PHE A 147 0.59 19.22 -1.19
CA PHE A 147 1.13 18.67 0.03
C PHE A 147 1.32 17.17 -0.15
N GLU A 148 2.51 16.68 0.16
CA GLU A 148 2.79 15.26 0.23
C GLU A 148 3.12 14.89 1.67
N TYR A 149 2.34 13.98 2.26
CA TYR A 149 2.55 13.45 3.60
C TYR A 149 3.08 12.04 3.48
N VAL A 150 4.30 11.80 3.95
CA VAL A 150 4.98 10.50 3.90
C VAL A 150 5.11 9.96 5.31
N TYR A 151 4.75 8.69 5.49
CA TYR A 151 4.86 7.95 6.75
C TYR A 151 5.88 6.85 6.59
N HIS A 152 6.86 6.79 7.49
CA HIS A 152 7.84 5.73 7.61
C HIS A 152 7.56 4.93 8.86
N LEU A 153 7.38 3.62 8.69
CA LEU A 153 7.05 2.71 9.79
C LEU A 153 8.04 1.56 9.83
N GLU A 154 8.34 1.12 11.03
CA GLU A 154 9.10 -0.08 11.30
C GLU A 154 8.25 -1.11 12.01
N LYS A 155 8.48 -2.38 11.70
CA LYS A 155 7.74 -3.48 12.32
C LYS A 155 8.20 -3.71 13.74
N VAL A 156 7.27 -3.72 14.67
CA VAL A 156 7.54 -4.07 16.06
C VAL A 156 7.75 -5.58 16.12
N ASN A 157 8.97 -5.99 16.48
CA ASN A 157 9.29 -7.40 16.72
C ASN A 157 8.93 -7.76 18.16
N ASN A 158 7.97 -8.66 18.31
CA ASN A 158 7.59 -9.26 19.60
C ASN A 158 8.48 -10.46 19.91
#